data_094e4e4291046b62a6fc3288983d6eb1
#
_entry.id   094e4e4291046b62a6fc3288983d6eb1
#
_cell.length_a   1.000
_cell.length_b   1.000
_cell.length_c   1.000
_cell.angle_alpha   90.00
_cell.angle_beta   90.00
_cell.angle_gamma   90.00
#
_symmetry.space_group_name_H-M   'P 1'
#
loop_
_entity.id
_entity.type
_entity.pdbx_description
1 polymer ?
#
loop_
_entity_poly.entity_id
_entity_poly.type
_entity_poly.pdbx_seq_one_letter_code
_entity_poly.pdbx_strand_id
1 'polypeptide(L)'
;MATSTFDLRVRQQCEAARAEGQRRSYGTVATNLGLQADNWQHLQIVIGALKRNMRQDHRRGRPISAVAACRADTHLPGWGYITLGHELGRYSGGDPEAFIEAEWQRFCAAA
;
A
#
# COMPACT_ATOMS: atom_id res chain seq x y z
N MET A 1 6.94 -19.39 -0.27
CA MET A 1 5.56 -19.50 0.18
C MET A 1 4.64 -18.75 -0.78
N ALA A 2 3.51 -19.32 -1.14
CA ALA A 2 2.58 -18.69 -2.06
C ALA A 2 1.90 -17.49 -1.41
N THR A 3 1.68 -16.42 -2.18
CA THR A 3 0.90 -15.28 -1.75
C THR A 3 -0.56 -15.67 -1.60
N SER A 4 -1.23 -15.26 -0.53
CA SER A 4 -2.64 -15.57 -0.33
C SER A 4 -3.50 -14.91 -1.42
N THR A 5 -4.67 -15.51 -1.69
CA THR A 5 -5.62 -14.95 -2.65
C THR A 5 -6.05 -13.54 -2.25
N PHE A 6 -6.27 -13.31 -0.94
CA PHE A 6 -6.65 -11.99 -0.45
C PHE A 6 -5.54 -10.96 -0.72
N ASP A 7 -4.29 -11.31 -0.43
CA ASP A 7 -3.15 -10.42 -0.67
C ASP A 7 -3.00 -10.08 -2.16
N LEU A 8 -3.25 -11.06 -3.04
CA LEU A 8 -3.26 -10.81 -4.49
C LEU A 8 -4.38 -9.85 -4.89
N ARG A 9 -5.56 -10.00 -4.30
CA ARG A 9 -6.68 -9.09 -4.60
C ARG A 9 -6.39 -7.66 -4.12
N VAL A 10 -5.73 -7.51 -2.97
CA VAL A 10 -5.29 -6.20 -2.50
C VAL A 10 -4.26 -5.62 -3.47
N ARG A 11 -3.30 -6.41 -3.94
CA ARG A 11 -2.32 -5.96 -4.93
C ARG A 11 -3.00 -5.50 -6.21
N GLN A 12 -4.01 -6.21 -6.67
CA GLN A 12 -4.77 -5.82 -7.87
C GLN A 12 -5.45 -4.46 -7.69
N GLN A 13 -5.93 -4.15 -6.48
CA GLN A 13 -6.47 -2.83 -6.17
C GLN A 13 -5.39 -1.75 -6.29
N CYS A 14 -4.18 -2.03 -5.84
CA CYS A 14 -3.06 -1.10 -5.96
C CYS A 14 -2.66 -0.91 -7.43
N GLU A 15 -2.64 -1.97 -8.22
CA GLU A 15 -2.35 -1.88 -9.66
C GLU A 15 -3.41 -1.11 -10.42
N ALA A 16 -4.68 -1.28 -10.05
CA ALA A 16 -5.77 -0.51 -10.63
C ALA A 16 -5.64 0.98 -10.28
N ALA A 17 -5.26 1.31 -9.05
CA ALA A 17 -5.00 2.68 -8.64
C ALA A 17 -3.87 3.30 -9.47
N ARG A 18 -2.79 2.53 -9.70
CA ARG A 18 -1.70 2.96 -10.57
C ARG A 18 -2.19 3.26 -11.99
N ALA A 19 -3.01 2.38 -12.55
CA ALA A 19 -3.56 2.57 -13.90
C ALA A 19 -4.42 3.84 -13.99
N GLU A 20 -5.10 4.19 -12.91
CA GLU A 20 -5.89 5.43 -12.82
C GLU A 20 -5.02 6.67 -12.52
N GLY A 21 -3.76 6.48 -12.14
CA GLY A 21 -2.86 7.56 -11.76
C GLY A 21 -3.21 8.20 -10.43
N GLN A 22 -3.93 7.51 -9.56
CA GLN A 22 -4.45 8.08 -8.32
C GLN A 22 -4.50 7.02 -7.22
N ARG A 23 -4.02 7.38 -6.01
CA ARG A 23 -4.09 6.49 -4.85
C ARG A 23 -5.55 6.24 -4.46
N ARG A 24 -5.80 5.04 -3.93
CA ARG A 24 -7.13 4.67 -3.40
C ARG A 24 -7.10 4.68 -1.89
N SER A 25 -8.18 5.16 -1.26
CA SER A 25 -8.29 5.10 0.19
C SER A 25 -8.41 3.65 0.67
N TYR A 26 -7.98 3.38 1.90
CA TYR A 26 -8.16 2.07 2.54
C TYR A 26 -9.62 1.64 2.53
N GLY A 27 -10.53 2.59 2.78
CA GLY A 27 -11.96 2.32 2.74
C GLY A 27 -12.46 1.88 1.38
N THR A 28 -11.98 2.52 0.30
CA THR A 28 -12.32 2.12 -1.07
C THR A 28 -11.81 0.71 -1.37
N VAL A 29 -10.58 0.42 -1.00
CA VAL A 29 -10.02 -0.93 -1.17
C VAL A 29 -10.85 -1.96 -0.41
N ALA A 30 -11.20 -1.66 0.85
CA ALA A 30 -12.03 -2.54 1.67
C ALA A 30 -13.38 -2.81 1.00
N THR A 31 -14.08 -1.77 0.58
CA THR A 31 -15.39 -1.88 -0.07
C THR A 31 -15.30 -2.74 -1.34
N ASN A 32 -14.29 -2.51 -2.16
CA ASN A 32 -14.10 -3.26 -3.40
C ASN A 32 -13.80 -4.75 -3.15
N LEU A 33 -13.36 -5.09 -1.95
CA LEU A 33 -13.08 -6.47 -1.56
C LEU A 33 -14.20 -7.11 -0.73
N GLY A 34 -15.36 -6.44 -0.62
CA GLY A 34 -16.50 -6.95 0.12
C GLY A 34 -16.43 -6.73 1.62
N LEU A 35 -15.54 -5.82 2.07
CA LEU A 35 -15.41 -5.44 3.45
C LEU A 35 -16.11 -4.10 3.72
N GLN A 36 -16.19 -3.69 4.98
CA GLN A 36 -16.87 -2.45 5.37
C GLN A 36 -15.85 -1.34 5.64
N ALA A 37 -15.98 -0.23 4.90
CA ALA A 37 -15.05 0.89 5.00
C ALA A 37 -15.07 1.58 6.38
N ASP A 38 -16.19 1.51 7.08
CA ASP A 38 -16.37 2.11 8.42
C ASP A 38 -16.05 1.13 9.56
N ASN A 39 -15.58 -0.08 9.25
CA ASN A 39 -15.24 -1.09 10.23
C ASN A 39 -13.72 -1.11 10.43
N TRP A 40 -13.28 -0.68 11.61
CA TRP A 40 -11.84 -0.61 11.93
C TRP A 40 -11.13 -1.96 11.76
N GLN A 41 -11.77 -3.05 12.18
CA GLN A 41 -11.17 -4.38 12.04
C GLN A 41 -11.00 -4.77 10.58
N HIS A 42 -11.95 -4.41 9.72
CA HIS A 42 -11.85 -4.66 8.28
C HIS A 42 -10.72 -3.85 7.65
N LEU A 43 -10.55 -2.59 8.06
CA LEU A 43 -9.43 -1.77 7.58
C LEU A 43 -8.10 -2.37 8.01
N GLN A 44 -8.00 -2.94 9.22
CA GLN A 44 -6.78 -3.60 9.66
C GLN A 44 -6.46 -4.85 8.85
N ILE A 45 -7.47 -5.57 8.37
CA ILE A 45 -7.27 -6.70 7.47
C ILE A 45 -6.62 -6.24 6.16
N VAL A 46 -7.10 -5.14 5.58
CA VAL A 46 -6.53 -4.54 4.37
C VAL A 46 -5.09 -4.08 4.62
N ILE A 47 -4.86 -3.35 5.71
CA ILE A 47 -3.53 -2.85 6.07
C ILE A 47 -2.54 -4.00 6.27
N GLY A 48 -2.98 -5.08 6.92
CA GLY A 48 -2.15 -6.28 7.07
C GLY A 48 -1.71 -6.88 5.74
N ALA A 49 -2.63 -6.98 4.79
CA ALA A 49 -2.32 -7.46 3.45
C ALA A 49 -1.34 -6.53 2.72
N LEU A 50 -1.54 -5.21 2.86
CA LEU A 50 -0.63 -4.21 2.28
C LEU A 50 0.79 -4.37 2.83
N LYS A 51 0.93 -4.59 4.13
CA LYS A 51 2.24 -4.81 4.76
C LYS A 51 2.91 -6.08 4.24
N ARG A 52 2.16 -7.17 4.11
CA ARG A 52 2.70 -8.42 3.55
C ARG A 52 3.15 -8.24 2.11
N ASN A 53 2.37 -7.54 1.30
CA ASN A 53 2.74 -7.22 -0.08
C ASN A 53 3.99 -6.33 -0.13
N MET A 54 4.11 -5.37 0.77
CA MET A 54 5.27 -4.49 0.85
C MET A 54 6.54 -5.30 1.15
N ARG A 55 6.49 -6.21 2.13
CA ARG A 55 7.62 -7.08 2.45
C ARG A 55 8.02 -7.95 1.26
N GLN A 56 7.04 -8.50 0.56
CA GLN A 56 7.27 -9.35 -0.60
C GLN A 56 7.87 -8.54 -1.76
N ASP A 57 7.33 -7.37 -2.04
CA ASP A 57 7.86 -6.48 -3.09
C ASP A 57 9.32 -6.11 -2.80
N HIS A 58 9.61 -5.78 -1.55
CA HIS A 58 10.97 -5.45 -1.15
C HIS A 58 11.92 -6.63 -1.37
N ARG A 59 11.53 -7.83 -0.93
CA ARG A 59 12.37 -9.03 -1.10
C ARG A 59 12.65 -9.37 -2.55
N ARG A 60 11.68 -9.11 -3.43
CA ARG A 60 11.80 -9.42 -4.85
C ARG A 60 12.39 -8.28 -5.68
N GLY A 61 12.78 -7.19 -5.03
CA GLY A 61 13.34 -6.03 -5.73
C GLY A 61 12.32 -5.32 -6.63
N ARG A 62 11.03 -5.43 -6.33
CA ARG A 62 9.97 -4.77 -7.09
C ARG A 62 9.60 -3.43 -6.45
N PRO A 63 9.04 -2.48 -7.23
CA PRO A 63 8.44 -1.29 -6.66
C PRO A 63 7.34 -1.66 -5.66
N ILE A 64 7.21 -0.86 -4.60
CA ILE A 64 6.26 -1.13 -3.51
C ILE A 64 4.85 -0.77 -3.95
N SER A 65 3.97 -1.77 -4.06
CA SER A 65 2.57 -1.55 -4.46
C SER A 65 1.73 -0.90 -3.36
N ALA A 66 2.06 -1.14 -2.10
CA ALA A 66 1.28 -0.64 -0.95
C ALA A 66 1.20 0.89 -0.88
N VAL A 67 2.09 1.60 -1.56
CA VAL A 67 2.06 3.07 -1.61
C VAL A 67 0.81 3.59 -2.33
N ALA A 68 0.12 2.75 -3.11
CA ALA A 68 -1.09 3.10 -3.83
C ALA A 68 -2.33 3.17 -2.94
N ALA A 69 -2.25 2.70 -1.70
CA ALA A 69 -3.34 2.79 -0.73
C ALA A 69 -3.03 3.85 0.32
N CYS A 70 -4.05 4.61 0.71
CA CYS A 70 -3.84 5.78 1.56
C CYS A 70 -5.00 6.01 2.52
N ARG A 71 -4.78 6.89 3.48
CA ARG A 71 -5.85 7.41 4.34
C ARG A 71 -6.71 8.39 3.54
N ALA A 72 -8.02 8.36 3.79
CA ALA A 72 -8.96 9.22 3.08
C ALA A 72 -8.75 10.70 3.42
N ASP A 73 -8.31 11.01 4.66
CA ASP A 73 -8.15 12.39 5.14
C ASP A 73 -6.87 13.06 4.63
N THR A 74 -5.77 12.31 4.52
CA THR A 74 -4.47 12.88 4.16
C THR A 74 -4.04 12.53 2.74
N HIS A 75 -4.65 11.54 2.12
CA HIS A 75 -4.23 10.95 0.84
C HIS A 75 -2.82 10.36 0.88
N LEU A 76 -2.31 10.08 2.08
CA LEU A 76 -0.99 9.48 2.31
C LEU A 76 -1.16 8.12 2.98
N PRO A 77 -0.25 7.17 2.72
CA PRO A 77 -0.21 5.94 3.52
C PRO A 77 -0.09 6.26 5.01
N GLY A 78 -0.62 5.39 5.85
CA GLY A 78 -0.55 5.59 7.29
C GLY A 78 0.84 5.32 7.87
N TRP A 79 1.00 5.56 9.17
CA TRP A 79 2.27 5.38 9.87
C TRP A 79 2.86 3.98 9.75
N GLY A 80 2.02 2.96 9.61
CA GLY A 80 2.49 1.58 9.41
C GLY A 80 3.35 1.42 8.17
N TYR A 81 3.06 2.17 7.10
CA TYR A 81 3.87 2.19 5.89
C TYR A 81 5.27 2.77 6.17
N ILE A 82 5.33 3.89 6.88
CA ILE A 82 6.59 4.55 7.23
C ILE A 82 7.43 3.66 8.15
N THR A 83 6.81 3.09 9.18
CA THR A 83 7.49 2.21 10.13
C THR A 83 8.09 1.00 9.41
N LEU A 84 7.32 0.37 8.53
CA LEU A 84 7.79 -0.78 7.77
C LEU A 84 8.88 -0.37 6.78
N GLY A 85 8.74 0.78 6.14
CA GLY A 85 9.78 1.32 5.26
C GLY A 85 11.11 1.48 6.00
N HIS A 86 11.06 1.95 7.24
CA HIS A 86 12.25 2.06 8.08
C HIS A 86 12.84 0.67 8.41
N GLU A 87 12.00 -0.28 8.81
CA GLU A 87 12.44 -1.65 9.09
C GLU A 87 13.12 -2.31 7.89
N LEU A 88 12.61 -2.04 6.69
CA LEU A 88 13.15 -2.61 5.46
C LEU A 88 14.37 -1.86 4.92
N GLY A 89 14.79 -0.79 5.58
CA GLY A 89 15.93 0.01 5.14
C GLY A 89 15.64 0.90 3.94
N ARG A 90 14.37 1.12 3.60
CA ARG A 90 13.97 1.96 2.47
C ARG A 90 13.81 3.43 2.86
N TYR A 91 13.50 3.68 4.12
CA TYR A 91 13.32 5.03 4.67
C TYR A 91 14.30 5.21 5.83
N SER A 92 15.21 6.17 5.70
CA SER A 92 16.26 6.42 6.70
C SER A 92 16.03 7.68 7.51
N GLY A 93 14.84 8.27 7.45
CA GLY A 93 14.51 9.52 8.11
C GLY A 93 14.31 10.64 7.09
N GLY A 94 14.09 11.83 7.58
CA GLY A 94 13.77 12.98 6.72
C GLY A 94 12.28 13.13 6.51
N ASP A 95 11.89 13.77 5.40
CA ASP A 95 10.49 14.06 5.11
C ASP A 95 9.75 12.80 4.66
N PRO A 96 8.79 12.29 5.46
CA PRO A 96 8.01 11.12 5.08
C PRO A 96 7.23 11.30 3.79
N GLU A 97 6.71 12.50 3.52
CA GLU A 97 5.95 12.76 2.29
C GLU A 97 6.83 12.65 1.06
N ALA A 98 8.06 13.12 1.14
CA ALA A 98 9.02 12.99 0.04
C ALA A 98 9.35 11.52 -0.22
N PHE A 99 9.50 10.72 0.84
CA PHE A 99 9.71 9.28 0.70
C PHE A 99 8.51 8.61 0.02
N ILE A 100 7.30 8.91 0.47
CA ILE A 100 6.07 8.36 -0.09
C ILE A 100 5.95 8.73 -1.58
N GLU A 101 6.19 9.99 -1.91
CA GLU A 101 6.10 10.44 -3.30
C GLU A 101 7.11 9.74 -4.20
N ALA A 102 8.33 9.57 -3.74
CA ALA A 102 9.36 8.85 -4.50
C ALA A 102 8.95 7.38 -4.75
N GLU A 103 8.37 6.72 -3.74
CA GLU A 103 7.90 5.34 -3.88
C GLU A 103 6.69 5.26 -4.83
N TRP A 104 5.79 6.24 -4.78
CA TRP A 104 4.66 6.32 -5.71
C TRP A 104 5.13 6.47 -7.16
N GLN A 105 6.11 7.34 -7.39
CA GLN A 105 6.66 7.55 -8.73
C GLN A 105 7.32 6.27 -9.27
N ARG A 106 8.05 5.55 -8.42
CA ARG A 106 8.64 4.26 -8.82
C ARG A 106 7.58 3.24 -9.20
N PHE A 107 6.50 3.16 -8.40
CA PHE A 107 5.42 2.22 -8.68
C PHE A 107 4.71 2.57 -9.97
N CYS A 108 4.42 3.84 -10.21
CA CYS A 108 3.79 4.29 -11.45
C CYS A 108 4.67 4.03 -12.67
N ALA A 109 5.98 4.23 -12.55
CA ALA A 109 6.92 4.02 -13.64
C ALA A 109 7.08 2.55 -14.02
N ALA A 110 6.70 1.63 -13.16
CA ALA A 110 6.81 0.19 -13.38
C ALA A 110 5.64 -0.38 -14.20
N ALA A 111 4.65 0.44 -14.52
CA ALA A 111 3.48 -0.02 -15.28
C ALA A 111 3.81 -0.36 -16.74
#